data_b8a3942f5be479ef213066d2ba8f31a9
#
_entry.id   b8a3942f5be479ef213066d2ba8f31a9
#
_cell.length_a   1.000
_cell.length_b   1.000
_cell.length_c   1.000
_cell.angle_alpha   90.00
_cell.angle_beta   90.00
_cell.angle_gamma   90.00
#
_symmetry.space_group_name_H-M   'P 1'
#
loop_
_entity.id
_entity.type
_entity.pdbx_description
1 polymer ?
#
loop_
_entity_poly.entity_id
_entity_poly.type
_entity_poly.pdbx_seq_one_letter_code
_entity_poly.pdbx_strand_id
1 'polypeptide(L)'
;MEVDKIRQGLTARKGEPVKIVAKRGRTKPQERQGVIEETYPSVFTVMVEARNPSGVYGTERMSFTYSDVLTTQVELTPLERMDIT
;
A
#
# COMPACT_ATOMS: atom_id res chain seq x y z
N MET A 1 -2.47 2.41 20.95
CA MET A 1 -2.13 1.18 20.34
C MET A 1 -1.53 1.43 19.00
N GLU A 2 -0.62 0.57 18.61
CA GLU A 2 0.06 0.79 17.36
C GLU A 2 -0.85 0.73 16.17
N VAL A 3 -1.86 -0.10 16.23
CA VAL A 3 -2.80 -0.22 15.11
C VAL A 3 -3.52 1.11 14.90
N ASP A 4 -3.88 1.79 15.99
CA ASP A 4 -4.55 3.06 15.87
C ASP A 4 -3.64 4.10 15.23
N LYS A 5 -2.37 4.08 15.56
CA LYS A 5 -1.44 5.03 14.97
C LYS A 5 -1.26 4.76 13.49
N ILE A 6 -1.19 3.51 13.11
CA ILE A 6 -1.07 3.15 11.71
C ILE A 6 -2.31 3.61 10.95
N ARG A 7 -3.49 3.37 11.51
CA ARG A 7 -4.72 3.76 10.86
C ARG A 7 -4.79 5.28 10.71
N GLN A 8 -4.41 6.01 11.74
CA GLN A 8 -4.45 7.46 11.68
C GLN A 8 -3.48 7.99 10.64
N GLY A 9 -2.29 7.40 10.58
CA GLY A 9 -1.31 7.82 9.59
C GLY A 9 -1.79 7.56 8.18
N LEU A 10 -2.39 6.40 7.94
CA LEU A 10 -2.89 6.09 6.62
C LEU A 10 -4.10 6.93 6.26
N THR A 11 -4.96 7.22 7.23
CA THR A 11 -6.12 8.06 6.98
C THR A 11 -5.66 9.46 6.55
N ALA A 12 -4.62 9.95 7.16
CA ALA A 12 -4.11 11.27 6.81
C ALA A 12 -3.47 11.27 5.42
N ARG A 13 -3.12 10.09 4.91
CA ARG A 13 -2.48 10.01 3.61
C ARG A 13 -3.38 9.44 2.53
N LYS A 14 -4.67 9.43 2.75
CA LYS A 14 -5.58 8.94 1.74
C LYS A 14 -5.42 9.77 0.47
N GLY A 15 -5.36 9.12 -0.63
CA GLY A 15 -5.16 9.78 -1.90
C GLY A 15 -3.71 10.00 -2.27
N GLU A 16 -2.78 9.64 -1.39
CA GLU A 16 -1.36 9.85 -1.67
C GLU A 16 -0.74 8.60 -2.23
N PRO A 17 0.22 8.74 -3.12
CA PRO A 17 0.88 7.57 -3.69
C PRO A 17 1.85 6.96 -2.69
N VAL A 18 1.89 5.64 -2.70
CA VAL A 18 2.79 4.90 -1.82
C VAL A 18 3.37 3.72 -2.59
N LYS A 19 4.52 3.27 -2.16
CA LYS A 19 5.09 2.03 -2.63
C LYS A 19 4.77 0.96 -1.61
N ILE A 20 4.26 -0.16 -2.08
CA ILE A 20 3.88 -1.27 -1.22
C ILE A 20 4.80 -2.41 -1.48
N VAL A 21 5.42 -2.92 -0.45
CA VAL A 21 6.27 -4.10 -0.55
C VAL A 21 5.61 -5.19 0.28
N ALA A 22 5.13 -6.21 -0.39
CA ALA A 22 4.47 -7.33 0.30
C ALA A 22 5.44 -8.49 0.38
N LYS A 23 5.72 -8.92 1.60
CA LYS A 23 6.64 -10.00 1.83
C LYS A 23 5.85 -11.20 2.27
N ARG A 24 5.37 -11.95 1.35
CA ARG A 24 4.61 -13.10 1.72
C ARG A 24 5.30 -14.35 1.29
N GLY A 25 5.40 -15.30 2.16
CA GLY A 25 5.90 -16.60 1.84
C GLY A 25 7.37 -16.60 1.54
N ARG A 26 7.79 -17.53 0.69
CA ARG A 26 9.17 -17.69 0.41
C ARG A 26 9.61 -17.02 -0.82
N THR A 27 8.70 -16.38 -1.57
CA THR A 27 9.08 -15.78 -2.81
C THR A 27 9.66 -14.42 -2.52
N LYS A 28 10.23 -13.81 -3.54
CA LYS A 28 10.78 -12.49 -3.39
C LYS A 28 9.70 -11.51 -3.05
N PRO A 29 10.02 -10.48 -2.29
CA PRO A 29 9.04 -9.44 -2.01
C PRO A 29 8.53 -8.81 -3.30
N GLN A 30 7.26 -8.53 -3.34
CA GLN A 30 6.66 -7.91 -4.50
C GLN A 30 6.46 -6.45 -4.22
N GLU A 31 6.92 -5.61 -5.13
CA GLU A 31 6.75 -4.17 -5.01
C GLU A 31 5.70 -3.70 -5.96
N ARG A 32 4.82 -2.87 -5.50
CA ARG A 32 3.81 -2.26 -6.33
C ARG A 32 3.64 -0.82 -5.90
N GLN A 33 3.15 -0.01 -6.80
CA GLN A 33 2.85 1.36 -6.48
C GLN A 33 1.35 1.55 -6.54
N GLY A 34 0.83 2.32 -5.63
CA GLY A 34 -0.59 2.55 -5.57
C GLY A 34 -0.91 3.78 -4.78
N VAL A 35 -2.19 3.96 -4.54
CA VAL A 35 -2.71 5.12 -3.83
C VAL A 35 -3.58 4.60 -2.70
N ILE A 36 -3.40 5.14 -1.51
CA ILE A 36 -4.22 4.74 -0.38
C ILE A 36 -5.65 5.21 -0.65
N GLU A 37 -6.59 4.26 -0.66
CA GLU A 37 -7.94 4.57 -1.04
C GLU A 37 -8.82 4.84 0.16
N GLU A 38 -8.88 3.91 1.08
CA GLU A 38 -9.78 4.06 2.22
C GLU A 38 -9.23 3.32 3.43
N THR A 39 -9.62 3.76 4.60
CA THR A 39 -9.22 3.07 5.83
C THR A 39 -10.47 2.68 6.59
N TYR A 40 -10.44 1.50 7.15
CA TYR A 40 -11.54 0.93 7.92
C TYR A 40 -10.97 0.52 9.28
N PRO A 41 -11.81 0.12 10.21
CA PRO A 41 -11.30 -0.19 11.56
C PRO A 41 -10.25 -1.28 11.63
N SER A 42 -10.32 -2.27 10.75
CA SER A 42 -9.38 -3.37 10.80
C SER A 42 -8.51 -3.53 9.58
N VAL A 43 -8.89 -2.90 8.48
CA VAL A 43 -8.19 -3.08 7.21
C VAL A 43 -8.13 -1.75 6.49
N PHE A 44 -7.30 -1.67 5.49
CA PHE A 44 -7.30 -0.53 4.59
C PHE A 44 -7.16 -1.03 3.16
N THR A 45 -7.55 -0.20 2.23
CA THR A 45 -7.50 -0.57 0.82
C THR A 45 -6.59 0.37 0.07
N VAL A 46 -5.96 -0.17 -0.95
CA VAL A 46 -5.05 0.57 -1.79
C VAL A 46 -5.39 0.23 -3.23
N MET A 47 -5.44 1.25 -4.06
CA MET A 47 -5.60 1.02 -5.49
C MET A 47 -4.22 0.94 -6.10
N VAL A 48 -3.85 -0.21 -6.62
CA VAL A 48 -2.52 -0.44 -7.14
C VAL A 48 -2.56 -0.61 -8.64
N GLU A 49 -1.43 -0.38 -9.25
CA GLU A 49 -1.32 -0.59 -10.68
C GLU A 49 -1.39 -2.06 -10.98
N ALA A 50 -2.13 -2.40 -11.98
CA ALA A 50 -2.22 -3.78 -12.45
C ALA A 50 -1.62 -3.85 -13.83
N ARG A 51 -0.68 -4.78 -14.01
CA ARG A 51 -0.07 -5.00 -15.29
C ARG A 51 -0.32 -6.42 -15.69
N ASN A 52 -0.58 -6.63 -16.93
CA ASN A 52 -0.68 -7.99 -17.38
C ASN A 52 0.35 -8.20 -18.47
N PRO A 53 0.56 -9.45 -18.90
CA PRO A 53 1.60 -9.72 -19.88
C PRO A 53 1.44 -9.01 -21.20
N SER A 54 0.23 -8.60 -21.53
CA SER A 54 0.02 -7.92 -22.78
C SER A 54 0.30 -6.43 -22.69
N GLY A 55 0.67 -5.96 -21.52
CA GLY A 55 0.98 -4.55 -21.37
C GLY A 55 -0.21 -3.67 -21.09
N VAL A 56 -1.36 -4.24 -20.88
CA VAL A 56 -2.54 -3.46 -20.58
C VAL A 56 -2.47 -3.03 -19.13
N TYR A 57 -2.72 -1.75 -18.88
CA TYR A 57 -2.67 -1.26 -17.55
C TYR A 57 -4.06 -1.06 -17.02
N GLY A 58 -4.21 -1.21 -15.78
CA GLY A 58 -5.44 -0.95 -15.09
C GLY A 58 -5.11 -0.74 -13.64
N THR A 59 -6.12 -0.72 -12.80
CA THR A 59 -5.90 -0.64 -11.36
C THR A 59 -6.68 -1.75 -10.71
N GLU A 60 -6.19 -2.19 -9.58
CA GLU A 60 -6.92 -3.19 -8.82
C GLU A 60 -6.89 -2.80 -7.36
N ARG A 61 -7.97 -3.07 -6.65
CA ARG A 61 -8.05 -2.76 -5.25
C ARG A 61 -7.49 -3.92 -4.46
N MET A 62 -6.59 -3.62 -3.57
CA MET A 62 -6.05 -4.61 -2.67
C MET A 62 -6.34 -4.19 -1.26
N SER A 63 -6.63 -5.14 -0.38
CA SER A 63 -6.84 -4.82 1.02
C SER A 63 -5.79 -5.49 1.87
N PHE A 64 -5.40 -4.80 2.90
CA PHE A 64 -4.39 -5.29 3.84
C PHE A 64 -4.87 -5.00 5.24
N THR A 65 -4.39 -5.75 6.20
CA THR A 65 -4.71 -5.47 7.60
C THR A 65 -3.63 -4.59 8.19
N TYR A 66 -3.98 -3.85 9.21
CA TYR A 66 -2.98 -3.05 9.91
C TYR A 66 -1.95 -3.96 10.60
N SER A 67 -2.38 -5.14 10.96
CA SER A 67 -1.49 -6.10 11.54
C SER A 67 -0.37 -6.50 10.58
N ASP A 68 -0.68 -6.60 9.29
CA ASP A 68 0.35 -6.91 8.29
C ASP A 68 1.41 -5.83 8.27
N VAL A 69 1.01 -4.58 8.44
CA VAL A 69 1.96 -3.48 8.47
C VAL A 69 2.78 -3.54 9.76
N LEU A 70 2.10 -3.80 10.86
CA LEU A 70 2.77 -3.83 12.14
C LEU A 70 3.81 -4.92 12.20
N THR A 71 3.56 -6.07 11.60
CA THR A 71 4.48 -7.18 11.62
C THR A 71 5.43 -7.16 10.42
N THR A 72 5.43 -6.09 9.66
CA THR A 72 6.29 -5.89 8.50
C THR A 72 6.11 -6.91 7.40
N GLN A 73 4.95 -7.58 7.38
CA GLN A 73 4.63 -8.41 6.23
C GLN A 73 4.32 -7.54 5.02
N VAL A 74 3.87 -6.33 5.26
CA VAL A 74 3.61 -5.35 4.23
C VAL A 74 4.27 -4.06 4.67
N GLU A 75 5.08 -3.48 3.81
CA GLU A 75 5.71 -2.20 4.09
C GLU A 75 5.18 -1.15 3.14
N LEU A 76 4.87 0.00 3.68
CA LEU A 76 4.37 1.11 2.89
C LEU A 76 5.34 2.26 2.99
N THR A 77 5.76 2.76 1.86
CA THR A 77 6.69 3.87 1.82
C THR A 77 6.06 5.00 1.00
N PRO A 78 5.94 6.19 1.56
CA PRO A 78 5.39 7.29 0.77
C PRO A 78 6.28 7.57 -0.43
N LEU A 79 5.66 7.78 -1.57
CA LEU A 79 6.42 8.15 -2.75
C LEU A 79 6.46 9.66 -2.77
N GLU A 80 7.65 10.21 -2.40
CA GLU A 80 7.71 11.58 -2.39
C GLU A 80 7.81 12.10 -3.74
N ARG A 81 7.20 13.22 -4.06
CA ARG A 81 7.26 13.75 -5.28
C ARG A 81 8.59 14.14 -5.56
N MET A 82 9.15 13.81 -6.53
CA MET A 82 10.33 14.15 -6.83
C MET A 82 10.34 15.40 -7.31
N ASP A 83 10.50 16.31 -6.71
CA ASP A 83 10.50 17.50 -7.04
C ASP A 83 11.52 17.78 -7.74
N ILE A 84 11.57 17.81 -8.74
CA ILE A 84 12.46 18.10 -9.42
C ILE A 84 12.73 19.20 -9.43
N THR A 85 12.84 19.63 -9.06
CA THR A 85 13.00 20.68 -9.15
C THR A 85 13.53 21.05 -9.36
#